data_23b560b02073fa1115cc1fb191a69f15
#
_entry.id   23b560b02073fa1115cc1fb191a69f15
#
_cell.length_a   1.000
_cell.length_b   1.000
_cell.length_c   1.000
_cell.angle_alpha   90.00
_cell.angle_beta   90.00
_cell.angle_gamma   90.00
#
_symmetry.space_group_name_H-M   'P 1'
#
loop_
_entity.id
_entity.type
_entity.pdbx_description
1 polymer ?
#
loop_
_entity_poly.entity_id
_entity_poly.type
_entity_poly.pdbx_seq_one_letter_code
_entity_poly.pdbx_strand_id
1 'polypeptide(L)'
;MRDKNQVVLPLNLEICIPEGDFVFKVVEICERLDYTELFNAYLRNWRKVNPITMFELMVFGYVERKFSSYAIKKACRTDIRFMWLLAGEPAPSVATIKRFQSEKLSEAIEGLFYQFVEKLYEMGEVKFKNLFVDGTKIEAYANKYTFVWKSAVEKNLAKLEKKISALIYVLSERYGFSESISLEECYEQLCLQAQWINLTFAVGKGKHKTQLQRDIEILREYIDKKAEYYSHLGKFGNRNSFSKTDTDATFMHMKEDYMRNGQLKPGYNIQIGVESEYIVGVGSFSNRTDVNTLIPFLNRIRKHTNRKFENIIADAGYESSENYLYLEENEQNCFIKPQNYEISNKKSCKANPYTVENMEYNSKKDEYICPNGRKLKFKRESTKTTENGYTISTKYYSNDKCGRCPHRDKCHKSKTGYRTVRVNQVILEHRPKVLEALTSEEGALLRMNRSIQVEGVFGVLKEDYGFRRFLTRGKKNIETQFFLLAFALNIEKLCNRTKKGRIGLDLFTLNAS
;
A
#
# COMPACT_ATOMS: atom_id res chain seq x y z
N MET A 1 -46.78 10.64 34.78
CA MET A 1 -46.07 9.58 34.01
C MET A 1 -46.27 9.85 32.53
N ARG A 2 -45.22 9.93 31.73
CA ARG A 2 -45.38 9.99 30.27
C ARG A 2 -45.80 8.60 29.77
N ASP A 3 -46.92 8.53 29.04
CA ASP A 3 -47.35 7.29 28.40
C ASP A 3 -46.34 6.91 27.31
N LYS A 4 -45.61 5.84 27.54
CA LYS A 4 -44.58 5.34 26.62
C LYS A 4 -45.18 4.56 25.43
N ASN A 5 -46.48 4.32 25.46
CA ASN A 5 -47.24 3.56 24.47
C ASN A 5 -48.04 4.46 23.50
N GLN A 6 -47.76 5.76 23.49
CA GLN A 6 -48.42 6.68 22.60
C GLN A 6 -48.17 6.27 21.14
N VAL A 7 -49.21 6.00 20.38
CA VAL A 7 -49.16 5.68 18.97
C VAL A 7 -48.55 6.87 18.22
N VAL A 8 -47.38 6.73 17.68
CA VAL A 8 -46.70 7.75 16.91
C VAL A 8 -47.37 7.78 15.53
N LEU A 9 -48.00 8.91 15.19
CA LEU A 9 -48.39 9.19 13.81
C LEU A 9 -47.18 9.06 12.90
N PRO A 10 -47.30 8.53 11.65
CA PRO A 10 -46.17 8.44 10.72
C PRO A 10 -45.65 9.84 10.40
N LEU A 11 -44.61 10.26 11.13
CA LEU A 11 -43.92 11.52 10.87
C LEU A 11 -43.08 11.34 9.59
N ASN A 12 -43.23 12.28 8.67
CA ASN A 12 -42.26 12.38 7.58
C ASN A 12 -40.91 12.77 8.18
N LEU A 13 -39.98 11.81 8.25
CA LEU A 13 -38.67 12.00 8.86
C LEU A 13 -37.85 13.09 8.19
N GLU A 14 -38.10 13.32 6.89
CA GLU A 14 -37.42 14.34 6.09
C GLU A 14 -37.64 15.74 6.66
N ILE A 15 -38.85 16.06 7.14
CA ILE A 15 -39.17 17.35 7.77
C ILE A 15 -38.34 17.60 9.04
N CYS A 16 -37.87 16.53 9.68
CA CYS A 16 -37.06 16.61 10.91
C CYS A 16 -35.56 16.74 10.64
N ILE A 17 -35.11 16.58 9.37
CA ILE A 17 -33.71 16.70 8.97
C ILE A 17 -33.45 18.12 8.49
N PRO A 18 -32.43 18.83 9.00
CA PRO A 18 -32.15 20.20 8.56
C PRO A 18 -31.84 20.27 7.07
N GLU A 19 -32.39 21.29 6.40
CA GLU A 19 -32.04 21.59 5.01
C GLU A 19 -30.53 21.75 4.84
N GLY A 20 -29.96 21.06 3.86
CA GLY A 20 -28.51 21.07 3.61
C GLY A 20 -27.70 20.11 4.49
N ASP A 21 -28.34 19.16 5.20
CA ASP A 21 -27.61 18.04 5.81
C ASP A 21 -26.88 17.21 4.76
N PHE A 22 -25.73 16.66 5.14
CA PHE A 22 -24.90 15.83 4.24
C PHE A 22 -25.66 14.59 3.72
N VAL A 23 -26.65 14.10 4.43
CA VAL A 23 -27.42 12.92 4.01
C VAL A 23 -28.09 13.12 2.66
N PHE A 24 -28.67 14.30 2.39
CA PHE A 24 -29.29 14.60 1.12
C PHE A 24 -28.26 14.58 -0.04
N LYS A 25 -27.07 15.12 0.22
CA LYS A 25 -26.01 15.12 -0.80
C LYS A 25 -25.45 13.72 -1.05
N VAL A 26 -25.40 12.87 -0.02
CA VAL A 26 -25.04 11.46 -0.18
C VAL A 26 -26.02 10.77 -1.11
N VAL A 27 -27.35 10.93 -0.88
CA VAL A 27 -28.37 10.32 -1.73
C VAL A 27 -28.29 10.86 -3.16
N GLU A 28 -28.22 12.20 -3.34
CA GLU A 28 -28.10 12.83 -4.66
C GLU A 28 -26.94 12.28 -5.49
N ILE A 29 -25.79 12.04 -4.85
CA ILE A 29 -24.61 11.46 -5.52
C ILE A 29 -24.83 9.98 -5.81
N CYS A 30 -25.34 9.22 -4.83
CA CYS A 30 -25.59 7.80 -4.97
C CYS A 30 -26.61 7.48 -6.07
N GLU A 31 -27.67 8.26 -6.20
CA GLU A 31 -28.69 8.07 -7.26
C GLU A 31 -28.14 8.22 -8.68
N ARG A 32 -26.99 8.87 -8.86
CA ARG A 32 -26.35 9.09 -10.17
C ARG A 32 -25.35 8.01 -10.55
N LEU A 33 -25.17 6.98 -9.73
CA LEU A 33 -24.19 5.91 -9.96
C LEU A 33 -24.85 4.69 -10.61
N ASP A 34 -24.10 3.98 -11.44
CA ASP A 34 -24.49 2.69 -11.98
C ASP A 34 -24.08 1.55 -11.03
N TYR A 35 -25.07 0.81 -10.55
CA TYR A 35 -24.93 -0.27 -9.60
C TYR A 35 -24.88 -1.66 -10.24
N THR A 36 -24.72 -1.77 -11.56
CA THR A 36 -24.72 -3.05 -12.28
C THR A 36 -23.74 -4.05 -11.67
N GLU A 37 -22.51 -3.65 -11.37
CA GLU A 37 -21.51 -4.52 -10.73
C GLU A 37 -21.93 -4.94 -9.32
N LEU A 38 -22.52 -4.03 -8.54
CA LEU A 38 -23.01 -4.33 -7.20
C LEU A 38 -24.17 -5.33 -7.25
N PHE A 39 -25.11 -5.16 -8.16
CA PHE A 39 -26.23 -6.08 -8.33
C PHE A 39 -25.75 -7.46 -8.83
N ASN A 40 -24.78 -7.52 -9.71
CA ASN A 40 -24.17 -8.77 -10.17
C ASN A 40 -23.56 -9.58 -9.02
N ALA A 41 -23.01 -8.93 -8.00
CA ALA A 41 -22.54 -9.59 -6.79
C ALA A 41 -23.67 -10.25 -5.97
N TYR A 42 -24.93 -9.93 -6.24
CA TYR A 42 -26.11 -10.46 -5.53
C TYR A 42 -26.87 -11.54 -6.28
N LEU A 43 -26.52 -11.92 -7.50
CA LEU A 43 -27.28 -12.79 -8.43
C LEU A 43 -27.87 -14.08 -7.85
N ARG A 44 -27.58 -14.46 -6.61
CA ARG A 44 -28.11 -15.70 -5.99
C ARG A 44 -28.84 -15.54 -4.66
N ASN A 45 -28.91 -14.32 -4.06
CA ASN A 45 -29.51 -14.16 -2.73
C ASN A 45 -30.04 -12.75 -2.49
N TRP A 46 -31.27 -12.47 -2.92
CA TRP A 46 -32.00 -11.26 -2.53
C TRP A 46 -32.22 -11.24 -1.01
N ARG A 47 -31.89 -10.14 -0.37
CA ARG A 47 -32.04 -9.94 1.07
C ARG A 47 -32.93 -8.75 1.36
N LYS A 48 -33.38 -8.67 2.65
CA LYS A 48 -34.39 -7.72 3.14
C LYS A 48 -34.05 -6.24 2.97
N VAL A 49 -32.80 -5.84 2.73
CA VAL A 49 -32.38 -4.44 2.53
C VAL A 49 -31.81 -4.27 1.15
N ASN A 50 -32.25 -3.23 0.44
CA ASN A 50 -31.77 -2.89 -0.90
C ASN A 50 -30.24 -2.67 -0.89
N PRO A 51 -29.49 -3.21 -1.87
CA PRO A 51 -28.04 -2.98 -2.00
C PRO A 51 -27.64 -1.49 -2.10
N ILE A 52 -28.45 -0.66 -2.76
CA ILE A 52 -28.21 0.80 -2.88
C ILE A 52 -28.35 1.43 -1.49
N THR A 53 -29.43 1.17 -0.76
CA THR A 53 -29.62 1.64 0.62
C THR A 53 -28.47 1.18 1.53
N MET A 54 -27.99 -0.05 1.37
CA MET A 54 -26.82 -0.52 2.12
C MET A 54 -25.56 0.27 1.78
N PHE A 55 -25.36 0.64 0.52
CA PHE A 55 -24.24 1.47 0.10
C PHE A 55 -24.35 2.90 0.68
N GLU A 56 -25.52 3.53 0.57
CA GLU A 56 -25.81 4.85 1.15
C GLU A 56 -25.55 4.87 2.66
N LEU A 57 -26.03 3.86 3.38
CA LEU A 57 -25.77 3.69 4.82
C LEU A 57 -24.27 3.59 5.13
N MET A 58 -23.50 2.89 4.28
CA MET A 58 -22.05 2.78 4.45
C MET A 58 -21.37 4.11 4.18
N VAL A 59 -21.67 4.77 3.07
CA VAL A 59 -21.07 6.06 2.69
C VAL A 59 -21.41 7.12 3.75
N PHE A 60 -22.70 7.26 4.10
CA PHE A 60 -23.13 8.22 5.12
C PHE A 60 -22.56 7.90 6.51
N GLY A 61 -22.41 6.60 6.84
CA GLY A 61 -21.73 6.17 8.04
C GLY A 61 -20.29 6.69 8.11
N TYR A 62 -19.58 6.68 6.99
CA TYR A 62 -18.21 7.20 6.92
C TYR A 62 -18.15 8.74 6.96
N VAL A 63 -19.10 9.44 6.35
CA VAL A 63 -19.27 10.89 6.50
C VAL A 63 -19.45 11.25 7.98
N GLU A 64 -20.31 10.50 8.69
CA GLU A 64 -20.56 10.66 10.12
C GLU A 64 -19.50 10.02 11.05
N ARG A 65 -18.34 9.62 10.48
CA ARG A 65 -17.20 9.00 11.22
C ARG A 65 -17.58 7.74 11.98
N LYS A 66 -18.62 7.03 11.53
CA LYS A 66 -19.09 5.76 12.08
C LYS A 66 -18.53 4.58 11.27
N PHE A 67 -17.24 4.29 11.42
CA PHE A 67 -16.52 3.31 10.60
C PHE A 67 -16.80 1.85 10.91
N SER A 68 -17.33 1.55 12.09
CA SER A 68 -17.60 0.16 12.48
C SER A 68 -19.04 -0.26 12.17
N SER A 69 -19.22 -1.49 11.72
CA SER A 69 -20.55 -2.07 11.48
C SER A 69 -21.46 -2.01 12.73
N TYR A 70 -20.87 -1.96 13.91
CA TYR A 70 -21.59 -1.79 15.16
C TYR A 70 -22.14 -0.37 15.33
N ALA A 71 -21.30 0.65 15.00
CA ALA A 71 -21.70 2.05 15.06
C ALA A 71 -22.79 2.35 14.02
N ILE A 72 -22.65 1.84 12.80
CA ILE A 72 -23.67 2.00 11.72
C ILE A 72 -24.98 1.36 12.16
N LYS A 73 -24.98 0.09 12.65
CA LYS A 73 -26.20 -0.54 13.17
C LYS A 73 -26.83 0.25 14.29
N LYS A 74 -26.03 0.81 15.22
CA LYS A 74 -26.55 1.66 16.30
C LYS A 74 -27.21 2.90 15.71
N ALA A 75 -26.54 3.60 14.78
CA ALA A 75 -27.08 4.79 14.12
C ALA A 75 -28.41 4.51 13.40
N CYS A 76 -28.53 3.39 12.69
CA CYS A 76 -29.81 2.97 12.07
C CYS A 76 -30.99 2.84 13.04
N ARG A 77 -30.76 2.86 14.35
CA ARG A 77 -31.79 2.77 15.39
C ARG A 77 -31.97 4.03 16.23
N THR A 78 -31.01 4.96 16.15
CA THR A 78 -30.94 6.10 17.08
C THR A 78 -30.77 7.44 16.40
N ASP A 79 -30.50 7.47 15.09
CA ASP A 79 -30.28 8.68 14.29
C ASP A 79 -31.33 8.76 13.18
N ILE A 80 -32.11 9.82 13.16
CA ILE A 80 -33.23 10.01 12.23
C ILE A 80 -32.78 10.00 10.77
N ARG A 81 -31.55 10.45 10.47
CA ARG A 81 -31.00 10.48 9.12
C ARG A 81 -30.76 9.06 8.60
N PHE A 82 -30.23 8.16 9.44
CA PHE A 82 -30.08 6.74 9.09
C PHE A 82 -31.44 6.03 9.00
N MET A 83 -32.42 6.41 9.82
CA MET A 83 -33.79 5.90 9.73
C MET A 83 -34.47 6.35 8.44
N TRP A 84 -34.23 7.61 8.03
CA TRP A 84 -34.72 8.15 6.75
C TRP A 84 -34.12 7.40 5.55
N LEU A 85 -32.80 7.15 5.53
CA LEU A 85 -32.15 6.34 4.49
C LEU A 85 -32.74 4.92 4.40
N LEU A 86 -33.14 4.33 5.53
CA LEU A 86 -33.77 3.01 5.54
C LEU A 86 -35.18 2.98 4.92
N ALA A 87 -35.83 4.12 4.75
CA ALA A 87 -37.16 4.23 4.14
C ALA A 87 -38.19 3.23 4.71
N GLY A 88 -38.16 3.00 6.03
CA GLY A 88 -39.04 2.05 6.70
C GLY A 88 -38.53 0.60 6.75
N GLU A 89 -37.44 0.29 6.09
CA GLU A 89 -36.81 -1.04 6.20
C GLU A 89 -36.19 -1.29 7.59
N PRO A 90 -36.12 -2.55 8.05
CA PRO A 90 -35.52 -2.84 9.36
C PRO A 90 -34.01 -2.62 9.34
N ALA A 91 -33.49 -2.06 10.44
CA ALA A 91 -32.06 -1.85 10.61
C ALA A 91 -31.24 -3.14 10.39
N PRO A 92 -30.23 -3.12 9.50
CA PRO A 92 -29.44 -4.31 9.17
C PRO A 92 -28.64 -4.80 10.40
N SER A 93 -28.44 -6.12 10.48
CA SER A 93 -27.59 -6.71 11.52
C SER A 93 -26.11 -6.40 11.29
N VAL A 94 -25.30 -6.43 12.35
CA VAL A 94 -23.82 -6.29 12.25
C VAL A 94 -23.23 -7.30 11.25
N ALA A 95 -23.73 -8.54 11.27
CA ALA A 95 -23.28 -9.58 10.33
C ALA A 95 -23.67 -9.27 8.88
N THR A 96 -24.84 -8.66 8.67
CA THR A 96 -25.30 -8.22 7.34
C THR A 96 -24.39 -7.11 6.81
N ILE A 97 -24.11 -6.08 7.62
CA ILE A 97 -23.22 -4.97 7.25
C ILE A 97 -21.81 -5.50 6.93
N LYS A 98 -21.24 -6.36 7.77
CA LYS A 98 -19.91 -6.94 7.55
C LYS A 98 -19.86 -7.75 6.24
N ARG A 99 -20.81 -8.63 5.99
CA ARG A 99 -20.88 -9.42 4.75
C ARG A 99 -21.09 -8.55 3.52
N PHE A 100 -21.93 -7.54 3.61
CA PHE A 100 -22.09 -6.57 2.54
C PHE A 100 -20.76 -5.91 2.19
N GLN A 101 -20.05 -5.38 3.19
CA GLN A 101 -18.78 -4.71 2.99
C GLN A 101 -17.71 -5.64 2.39
N SER A 102 -17.56 -6.86 2.93
CA SER A 102 -16.45 -7.76 2.58
C SER A 102 -16.69 -8.62 1.34
N GLU A 103 -17.95 -8.97 1.03
CA GLU A 103 -18.27 -9.94 -0.03
C GLU A 103 -18.95 -9.29 -1.24
N LYS A 104 -19.67 -8.18 -1.05
CA LYS A 104 -20.48 -7.54 -2.10
C LYS A 104 -19.87 -6.21 -2.53
N LEU A 105 -19.79 -5.26 -1.61
CA LEU A 105 -19.28 -3.94 -1.90
C LEU A 105 -17.81 -3.98 -2.33
N SER A 106 -17.01 -4.89 -1.79
CA SER A 106 -15.60 -5.04 -2.15
C SER A 106 -15.36 -5.41 -3.62
N GLU A 107 -16.36 -5.88 -4.35
CA GLU A 107 -16.26 -6.14 -5.79
C GLU A 107 -16.57 -4.86 -6.61
N ALA A 108 -17.47 -4.01 -6.14
CA ALA A 108 -18.02 -2.89 -6.91
C ALA A 108 -17.51 -1.51 -6.49
N ILE A 109 -16.96 -1.38 -5.26
CA ILE A 109 -16.64 -0.07 -4.66
C ILE A 109 -15.66 0.77 -5.49
N GLU A 110 -14.70 0.13 -6.14
CA GLU A 110 -13.72 0.82 -6.97
C GLU A 110 -14.39 1.43 -8.21
N GLY A 111 -15.23 0.66 -8.90
CA GLY A 111 -16.02 1.17 -10.04
C GLY A 111 -16.92 2.31 -9.63
N LEU A 112 -17.66 2.17 -8.53
CA LEU A 112 -18.53 3.24 -8.00
C LEU A 112 -17.73 4.51 -7.65
N PHE A 113 -16.53 4.35 -7.06
CA PHE A 113 -15.68 5.49 -6.73
C PHE A 113 -15.24 6.26 -7.98
N TYR A 114 -14.78 5.57 -9.02
CA TYR A 114 -14.37 6.25 -10.25
C TYR A 114 -15.53 6.84 -11.04
N GLN A 115 -16.73 6.28 -10.94
CA GLN A 115 -17.95 6.95 -11.44
C GLN A 115 -18.18 8.28 -10.71
N PHE A 116 -17.99 8.34 -9.39
CA PHE A 116 -18.07 9.60 -8.65
C PHE A 116 -16.99 10.60 -9.07
N VAL A 117 -15.75 10.15 -9.29
CA VAL A 117 -14.68 11.01 -9.83
C VAL A 117 -15.06 11.57 -11.22
N GLU A 118 -15.69 10.76 -12.08
CA GLU A 118 -16.18 11.23 -13.37
C GLU A 118 -17.29 12.30 -13.21
N LYS A 119 -18.19 12.16 -12.22
CA LYS A 119 -19.16 13.21 -11.90
C LYS A 119 -18.50 14.50 -11.44
N LEU A 120 -17.43 14.42 -10.66
CA LEU A 120 -16.63 15.59 -10.26
C LEU A 120 -15.98 16.27 -11.49
N TYR A 121 -15.55 15.47 -12.48
CA TYR A 121 -15.04 16.00 -13.75
C TYR A 121 -16.15 16.70 -14.57
N GLU A 122 -17.34 16.08 -14.72
CA GLU A 122 -18.49 16.68 -15.38
C GLU A 122 -18.91 18.03 -14.74
N MET A 123 -18.73 18.15 -13.41
CA MET A 123 -19.00 19.38 -12.65
C MET A 123 -17.88 20.43 -12.75
N GLY A 124 -16.75 20.12 -13.40
CA GLY A 124 -15.58 20.99 -13.50
C GLY A 124 -14.73 21.09 -12.22
N GLU A 125 -15.00 20.23 -11.22
CA GLU A 125 -14.25 20.17 -9.95
C GLU A 125 -12.90 19.47 -10.10
N VAL A 126 -12.82 18.50 -11.00
CA VAL A 126 -11.62 17.75 -11.40
C VAL A 126 -11.37 18.01 -12.88
N LYS A 127 -10.14 18.26 -13.29
CA LYS A 127 -9.77 18.61 -14.68
C LYS A 127 -8.78 17.62 -15.31
N PHE A 128 -8.28 16.66 -14.57
CA PHE A 128 -7.19 15.74 -14.95
C PHE A 128 -5.90 16.47 -15.37
N LYS A 129 -5.66 17.65 -14.77
CA LYS A 129 -4.48 18.47 -15.07
C LYS A 129 -3.33 18.17 -14.10
N ASN A 130 -3.54 18.34 -12.79
CA ASN A 130 -2.49 18.28 -11.78
C ASN A 130 -2.76 17.18 -10.78
N LEU A 131 -2.05 16.07 -10.85
CA LEU A 131 -2.16 14.98 -9.87
C LEU A 131 -1.09 15.12 -8.78
N PHE A 132 -1.51 15.41 -7.57
CA PHE A 132 -0.68 15.38 -6.38
C PHE A 132 -0.70 13.98 -5.77
N VAL A 133 0.44 13.30 -5.77
CA VAL A 133 0.57 11.93 -5.26
C VAL A 133 1.35 11.92 -3.97
N ASP A 134 0.84 11.21 -2.97
CA ASP A 134 1.58 10.92 -1.74
C ASP A 134 1.10 9.61 -1.11
N GLY A 135 1.96 9.04 -0.26
CA GLY A 135 1.71 7.79 0.44
C GLY A 135 1.71 7.94 1.96
N THR A 136 0.78 7.24 2.60
CA THR A 136 0.77 7.15 4.05
C THR A 136 0.71 5.70 4.52
N LYS A 137 1.37 5.42 5.64
CA LYS A 137 1.33 4.11 6.29
C LYS A 137 0.23 4.09 7.32
N ILE A 138 -0.73 3.17 7.17
CA ILE A 138 -1.84 2.98 8.11
C ILE A 138 -1.69 1.60 8.75
N GLU A 139 -1.85 1.54 10.09
CA GLU A 139 -1.72 0.31 10.85
C GLU A 139 -2.81 -0.70 10.48
N ALA A 140 -2.43 -1.96 10.27
CA ALA A 140 -3.34 -3.06 10.01
C ALA A 140 -4.05 -3.52 11.30
N TYR A 141 -5.23 -4.10 11.16
CA TYR A 141 -5.91 -4.80 12.27
C TYR A 141 -5.26 -6.15 12.52
N ALA A 142 -4.00 -6.13 12.97
CA ALA A 142 -3.19 -7.31 13.18
C ALA A 142 -2.42 -7.25 14.50
N ASN A 143 -2.01 -8.42 15.00
CA ASN A 143 -1.18 -8.49 16.18
C ASN A 143 0.28 -8.15 15.81
N LYS A 144 0.84 -7.14 16.44
CA LYS A 144 2.20 -6.66 16.19
C LYS A 144 3.30 -7.66 16.57
N TYR A 145 2.99 -8.68 17.37
CA TYR A 145 3.95 -9.70 17.82
C TYR A 145 3.93 -10.97 16.95
N THR A 146 3.01 -11.12 16.02
CA THR A 146 2.87 -12.30 15.15
C THR A 146 3.52 -12.10 13.80
N PHE A 147 4.77 -11.68 13.78
CA PHE A 147 5.53 -11.44 12.54
C PHE A 147 6.20 -12.72 12.02
N VAL A 148 6.26 -12.83 10.71
CA VAL A 148 7.03 -13.86 9.98
C VAL A 148 8.00 -13.15 9.04
N TRP A 149 9.30 -13.47 9.16
CA TRP A 149 10.36 -12.89 8.34
C TRP A 149 10.85 -13.91 7.32
N LYS A 150 10.93 -13.52 6.05
CA LYS A 150 11.36 -14.38 4.94
C LYS A 150 12.74 -15.00 5.23
N SER A 151 13.71 -14.18 5.61
CA SER A 151 15.06 -14.65 5.92
C SER A 151 15.14 -15.63 7.10
N ALA A 152 14.23 -15.52 8.07
CA ALA A 152 14.16 -16.47 9.19
C ALA A 152 13.54 -17.80 8.74
N VAL A 153 12.49 -17.75 7.91
CA VAL A 153 11.88 -18.97 7.34
C VAL A 153 12.88 -19.72 6.45
N GLU A 154 13.58 -19.03 5.54
CA GLU A 154 14.60 -19.62 4.67
C GLU A 154 15.74 -20.28 5.48
N LYS A 155 16.24 -19.60 6.52
CA LYS A 155 17.27 -20.15 7.42
C LYS A 155 16.77 -21.38 8.19
N ASN A 156 15.53 -21.33 8.68
CA ASN A 156 14.95 -22.44 9.44
C ASN A 156 14.62 -23.64 8.54
N LEU A 157 14.17 -23.39 7.31
CA LEU A 157 13.95 -24.44 6.30
C LEU A 157 15.28 -25.15 5.98
N ALA A 158 16.35 -24.41 5.69
CA ALA A 158 17.67 -25.00 5.42
C ALA A 158 18.22 -25.81 6.61
N LYS A 159 17.95 -25.38 7.86
CA LYS A 159 18.29 -26.16 9.05
C LYS A 159 17.43 -27.43 9.18
N LEU A 160 16.14 -27.34 8.84
CA LEU A 160 15.24 -28.48 8.87
C LEU A 160 15.63 -29.51 7.83
N GLU A 161 15.98 -29.10 6.60
CA GLU A 161 16.46 -30.00 5.54
C GLU A 161 17.69 -30.81 5.96
N LYS A 162 18.67 -30.16 6.62
CA LYS A 162 19.81 -30.86 7.18
C LYS A 162 19.43 -31.90 8.25
N LYS A 163 18.44 -31.57 9.10
CA LYS A 163 17.94 -32.51 10.12
C LYS A 163 17.16 -33.66 9.49
N ILE A 164 16.40 -33.41 8.43
CA ILE A 164 15.68 -34.43 7.66
C ILE A 164 16.69 -35.40 7.04
N SER A 165 17.74 -34.92 6.37
CA SER A 165 18.77 -35.78 5.78
C SER A 165 19.46 -36.65 6.82
N ALA A 166 19.81 -36.08 7.98
CA ALA A 166 20.42 -36.86 9.06
C ALA A 166 19.46 -37.90 9.67
N LEU A 167 18.14 -37.54 9.78
CA LEU A 167 17.14 -38.47 10.30
C LEU A 167 16.89 -39.62 9.31
N ILE A 168 16.75 -39.33 8.01
CA ILE A 168 16.58 -40.35 6.97
C ILE A 168 17.73 -41.34 6.99
N TYR A 169 19.00 -40.86 7.10
CA TYR A 169 20.15 -41.72 7.22
C TYR A 169 20.03 -42.69 8.40
N VAL A 170 19.70 -42.21 9.60
CA VAL A 170 19.54 -43.04 10.81
C VAL A 170 18.37 -44.03 10.66
N LEU A 171 17.27 -43.62 10.02
CA LEU A 171 16.11 -44.48 9.80
C LEU A 171 16.39 -45.54 8.73
N SER A 172 17.16 -45.20 7.69
CA SER A 172 17.62 -46.16 6.67
C SER A 172 18.46 -47.27 7.28
N GLU A 173 19.39 -46.94 8.16
CA GLU A 173 20.18 -47.96 8.91
C GLU A 173 19.29 -48.82 9.83
N ARG A 174 18.28 -48.19 10.50
CA ARG A 174 17.42 -48.90 11.48
C ARG A 174 16.39 -49.81 10.86
N TYR A 175 15.77 -49.36 9.74
CA TYR A 175 14.63 -50.06 9.12
C TYR A 175 14.94 -50.63 7.75
N GLY A 176 16.17 -50.49 7.24
CA GLY A 176 16.58 -51.03 5.94
C GLY A 176 16.01 -50.28 4.72
N PHE A 177 15.73 -48.98 4.87
CA PHE A 177 15.26 -48.17 3.78
C PHE A 177 16.37 -47.74 2.82
N SER A 178 16.04 -47.39 1.59
CA SER A 178 16.99 -46.74 0.68
C SER A 178 17.35 -45.35 1.17
N GLU A 179 18.63 -44.95 1.05
CA GLU A 179 19.08 -43.60 1.39
C GLU A 179 18.44 -42.50 0.55
N SER A 180 17.84 -42.87 -0.59
CA SER A 180 17.13 -41.97 -1.48
C SER A 180 15.62 -41.82 -1.17
N ILE A 181 15.14 -42.47 -0.10
CA ILE A 181 13.72 -42.42 0.29
C ILE A 181 13.32 -40.97 0.68
N SER A 182 12.15 -40.54 0.26
CA SER A 182 11.62 -39.23 0.67
C SER A 182 11.14 -39.25 2.13
N LEU A 183 11.00 -38.06 2.73
CA LEU A 183 10.51 -37.92 4.09
C LEU A 183 9.09 -38.46 4.23
N GLU A 184 8.25 -38.20 3.25
CA GLU A 184 6.85 -38.61 3.16
C GLU A 184 6.72 -40.12 3.00
N GLU A 185 7.49 -40.74 2.08
CA GLU A 185 7.51 -42.19 1.89
C GLU A 185 8.01 -42.93 3.12
N CYS A 186 9.07 -42.41 3.79
CA CYS A 186 9.57 -42.98 5.03
C CYS A 186 8.49 -42.98 6.12
N TYR A 187 7.74 -41.87 6.27
CA TYR A 187 6.64 -41.78 7.21
C TYR A 187 5.53 -42.81 6.89
N GLU A 188 5.13 -42.93 5.62
CA GLU A 188 4.09 -43.89 5.19
C GLU A 188 4.51 -45.32 5.49
N GLN A 189 5.74 -45.72 5.16
CA GLN A 189 6.24 -47.06 5.43
C GLN A 189 6.26 -47.42 6.92
N LEU A 190 6.70 -46.48 7.78
CA LEU A 190 6.69 -46.69 9.24
C LEU A 190 5.26 -46.75 9.78
N CYS A 191 4.32 -45.98 9.23
CA CYS A 191 2.90 -46.08 9.59
C CYS A 191 2.30 -47.44 9.21
N LEU A 192 2.60 -47.97 8.01
CA LEU A 192 2.20 -49.29 7.58
C LEU A 192 2.78 -50.40 8.49
N GLN A 193 4.05 -50.28 8.86
CA GLN A 193 4.68 -51.21 9.80
C GLN A 193 4.01 -51.16 11.17
N ALA A 194 3.68 -49.98 11.70
CA ALA A 194 2.96 -49.83 12.96
C ALA A 194 1.56 -50.45 12.92
N GLN A 195 0.85 -50.32 11.80
CA GLN A 195 -0.45 -50.99 11.57
C GLN A 195 -0.32 -52.52 11.53
N TRP A 196 0.71 -53.01 10.83
CA TRP A 196 0.92 -54.46 10.67
C TRP A 196 1.18 -55.16 12.01
N ILE A 197 1.91 -54.49 12.93
CA ILE A 197 2.14 -55.04 14.29
C ILE A 197 1.07 -54.63 15.29
N ASN A 198 -0.04 -54.03 14.86
CA ASN A 198 -1.14 -53.52 15.71
C ASN A 198 -0.65 -52.62 16.85
N LEU A 199 0.31 -51.71 16.58
CA LEU A 199 0.90 -50.86 17.56
C LEU A 199 -0.12 -49.85 18.13
N THR A 200 -0.40 -49.95 19.42
CA THR A 200 -1.22 -48.97 20.12
C THR A 200 -0.35 -47.79 20.54
N PHE A 201 -0.64 -46.59 20.02
CA PHE A 201 0.12 -45.38 20.34
C PHE A 201 -0.10 -44.93 21.78
N ALA A 202 0.99 -44.79 22.54
CA ALA A 202 0.94 -44.25 23.89
C ALA A 202 0.70 -42.74 23.86
N VAL A 203 -0.39 -42.26 24.46
CA VAL A 203 -0.78 -40.86 24.53
C VAL A 203 -0.67 -40.36 25.99
N GLY A 204 -0.06 -39.19 26.19
CA GLY A 204 0.02 -38.52 27.49
C GLY A 204 1.43 -38.52 28.11
N LYS A 205 1.61 -37.67 29.13
CA LYS A 205 2.88 -37.56 29.87
C LYS A 205 3.10 -38.79 30.75
N GLY A 206 4.38 -39.27 30.80
CA GLY A 206 4.77 -40.39 31.65
C GLY A 206 4.56 -41.78 31.08
N LYS A 207 3.97 -41.94 29.88
CA LYS A 207 3.86 -43.24 29.22
C LYS A 207 5.09 -43.55 28.37
N HIS A 208 5.54 -44.83 28.40
CA HIS A 208 6.67 -45.27 27.57
C HIS A 208 6.24 -45.43 26.12
N LYS A 209 6.80 -44.62 25.24
CA LYS A 209 6.62 -44.74 23.79
C LYS A 209 7.64 -45.73 23.22
N THR A 210 7.22 -46.57 22.27
CA THR A 210 8.10 -47.42 21.49
C THR A 210 9.04 -46.58 20.60
N GLN A 211 10.14 -47.14 20.14
CA GLN A 211 11.03 -46.43 19.24
C GLN A 211 10.35 -46.09 17.92
N LEU A 212 9.59 -47.05 17.37
CA LEU A 212 8.81 -46.85 16.15
C LEU A 212 7.80 -45.68 16.26
N GLN A 213 7.11 -45.58 17.41
CA GLN A 213 6.19 -44.44 17.64
C GLN A 213 6.95 -43.11 17.67
N ARG A 214 8.12 -43.05 18.30
CA ARG A 214 8.93 -41.82 18.34
C ARG A 214 9.41 -41.40 16.96
N ASP A 215 9.84 -42.35 16.15
CA ASP A 215 10.33 -42.11 14.80
C ASP A 215 9.18 -41.60 13.90
N ILE A 216 7.98 -42.17 13.99
CA ILE A 216 6.78 -41.70 13.29
C ILE A 216 6.40 -40.28 13.73
N GLU A 217 6.41 -39.99 15.04
CA GLU A 217 6.06 -38.67 15.56
C GLU A 217 7.06 -37.57 15.11
N ILE A 218 8.38 -37.89 15.07
CA ILE A 218 9.42 -36.97 14.58
C ILE A 218 9.26 -36.70 13.08
N LEU A 219 9.02 -37.74 12.28
CA LEU A 219 8.78 -37.60 10.85
C LEU A 219 7.58 -36.72 10.58
N ARG A 220 6.47 -36.96 11.27
CA ARG A 220 5.27 -36.14 11.16
C ARG A 220 5.53 -34.69 11.52
N GLU A 221 6.25 -34.43 12.62
CA GLU A 221 6.63 -33.08 13.02
C GLU A 221 7.46 -32.38 11.93
N TYR A 222 8.37 -33.09 11.27
CA TYR A 222 9.20 -32.53 10.21
C TYR A 222 8.40 -32.27 8.92
N ILE A 223 7.47 -33.16 8.56
CA ILE A 223 6.54 -32.97 7.43
C ILE A 223 5.68 -31.72 7.67
N ASP A 224 5.06 -31.62 8.86
CA ASP A 224 4.20 -30.50 9.21
C ASP A 224 4.97 -29.16 9.21
N LYS A 225 6.18 -29.14 9.76
CA LYS A 225 7.05 -27.95 9.74
C LYS A 225 7.52 -27.57 8.34
N LYS A 226 7.87 -28.55 7.51
CA LYS A 226 8.26 -28.34 6.13
C LYS A 226 7.11 -27.71 5.34
N ALA A 227 5.91 -28.27 5.49
CA ALA A 227 4.69 -27.73 4.88
C ALA A 227 4.36 -26.31 5.38
N GLU A 228 4.52 -26.04 6.69
CA GLU A 228 4.35 -24.68 7.24
C GLU A 228 5.32 -23.69 6.60
N TYR A 229 6.61 -24.02 6.48
CA TYR A 229 7.60 -23.14 5.88
C TYR A 229 7.34 -22.87 4.40
N TYR A 230 6.97 -23.88 3.61
CA TYR A 230 6.58 -23.67 2.21
C TYR A 230 5.32 -22.83 2.08
N SER A 231 4.31 -23.06 2.93
CA SER A 231 3.12 -22.20 3.01
C SER A 231 3.48 -20.74 3.34
N HIS A 232 4.43 -20.52 4.25
CA HIS A 232 4.93 -19.18 4.56
C HIS A 232 5.66 -18.56 3.37
N LEU A 233 6.51 -19.32 2.67
CA LEU A 233 7.24 -18.83 1.49
C LEU A 233 6.29 -18.40 0.38
N GLY A 234 5.22 -19.17 0.13
CA GLY A 234 4.18 -18.80 -0.84
C GLY A 234 3.44 -17.50 -0.50
N LYS A 235 3.26 -17.18 0.80
CA LYS A 235 2.58 -15.96 1.25
C LYS A 235 3.42 -14.68 1.14
N PHE A 236 4.73 -14.79 1.03
CA PHE A 236 5.57 -13.59 0.95
C PHE A 236 5.41 -12.83 -0.37
N GLY A 237 5.33 -13.54 -1.50
CA GLY A 237 5.51 -12.88 -2.81
C GLY A 237 6.81 -12.07 -2.82
N ASN A 238 6.75 -10.80 -3.19
CA ASN A 238 7.90 -9.89 -3.21
C ASN A 238 8.20 -9.24 -1.84
N ARG A 239 7.46 -9.59 -0.79
CA ARG A 239 7.61 -9.02 0.55
C ARG A 239 8.65 -9.76 1.39
N ASN A 240 9.25 -9.05 2.34
CA ASN A 240 10.20 -9.63 3.29
C ASN A 240 9.56 -10.06 4.62
N SER A 241 8.29 -9.73 4.84
CA SER A 241 7.58 -10.05 6.08
C SER A 241 6.07 -10.00 5.88
N PHE A 242 5.35 -10.73 6.74
CA PHE A 242 3.90 -10.61 6.89
C PHE A 242 3.49 -10.89 8.35
N SER A 243 2.25 -10.55 8.73
CA SER A 243 1.66 -10.90 10.03
C SER A 243 0.85 -12.19 9.93
N LYS A 244 0.97 -13.10 10.91
CA LYS A 244 0.14 -14.33 10.95
C LYS A 244 -1.37 -14.04 11.06
N THR A 245 -1.74 -12.88 11.62
CA THR A 245 -3.14 -12.49 11.82
C THR A 245 -3.74 -11.70 10.67
N ASP A 246 -2.89 -11.10 9.80
CA ASP A 246 -3.28 -10.47 8.54
C ASP A 246 -2.13 -10.69 7.54
N THR A 247 -2.27 -11.72 6.72
CA THR A 247 -1.21 -12.18 5.82
C THR A 247 -0.87 -11.20 4.71
N ASP A 248 -1.75 -10.24 4.41
CA ASP A 248 -1.52 -9.20 3.41
C ASP A 248 -0.76 -7.99 3.97
N ALA A 249 -0.81 -7.79 5.29
CA ALA A 249 -0.09 -6.71 5.96
C ALA A 249 1.41 -6.96 5.99
N THR A 250 2.18 -5.91 5.68
CA THR A 250 3.64 -5.94 5.74
C THR A 250 4.15 -5.16 6.95
N PHE A 251 5.19 -5.65 7.61
CA PHE A 251 5.83 -4.90 8.70
C PHE A 251 6.64 -3.72 8.15
N MET A 252 6.28 -2.53 8.57
CA MET A 252 6.90 -1.28 8.14
C MET A 252 7.04 -0.27 9.29
N HIS A 253 8.01 0.63 9.20
CA HIS A 253 8.15 1.72 10.16
C HIS A 253 7.01 2.72 9.98
N MET A 254 6.27 2.99 11.06
CA MET A 254 5.23 4.01 11.07
C MET A 254 5.87 5.39 11.29
N LYS A 255 5.51 6.37 10.45
CA LYS A 255 6.02 7.77 10.61
C LYS A 255 5.50 8.42 11.90
N GLU A 256 4.25 8.11 12.25
CA GLU A 256 3.53 8.66 13.40
C GLU A 256 3.21 7.52 14.36
N ASP A 257 4.18 7.17 15.18
CA ASP A 257 4.00 6.27 16.31
C ASP A 257 3.76 7.12 17.55
N TYR A 258 2.82 6.68 18.41
CA TYR A 258 2.54 7.34 19.69
C TYR A 258 3.80 7.57 20.53
N MET A 259 4.75 6.65 20.43
CA MET A 259 6.05 6.73 21.12
C MET A 259 7.12 7.51 20.33
N ARG A 260 6.83 7.96 19.11
CA ARG A 260 7.76 8.64 18.18
C ARG A 260 9.11 7.96 17.98
N ASN A 261 9.15 6.62 18.16
CA ASN A 261 10.38 5.82 18.03
C ASN A 261 10.47 5.02 16.72
N GLY A 262 9.56 5.28 15.77
CA GLY A 262 9.52 4.59 14.49
C GLY A 262 9.19 3.10 14.62
N GLN A 263 8.30 2.74 15.53
CA GLN A 263 7.97 1.36 15.83
C GLN A 263 7.59 0.58 14.57
N LEU A 264 8.12 -0.64 14.46
CA LEU A 264 7.80 -1.57 13.38
C LEU A 264 6.45 -2.22 13.67
N LYS A 265 5.46 -1.96 12.80
CA LYS A 265 4.10 -2.50 12.93
C LYS A 265 3.62 -3.08 11.61
N PRO A 266 2.69 -4.07 11.65
CA PRO A 266 2.01 -4.51 10.44
C PRO A 266 1.14 -3.36 9.91
N GLY A 267 1.23 -3.07 8.62
CA GLY A 267 0.51 -1.99 8.00
C GLY A 267 0.44 -2.11 6.49
N TYR A 268 -0.25 -1.15 5.90
CA TYR A 268 -0.41 -0.97 4.47
C TYR A 268 0.12 0.40 4.07
N ASN A 269 0.81 0.47 2.95
CA ASN A 269 1.18 1.72 2.32
C ASN A 269 0.04 2.14 1.40
N ILE A 270 -0.70 3.15 1.82
CA ILE A 270 -1.85 3.68 1.07
C ILE A 270 -1.37 4.87 0.27
N GLN A 271 -1.56 4.78 -1.04
CA GLN A 271 -1.30 5.87 -1.98
C GLN A 271 -2.60 6.58 -2.31
N ILE A 272 -2.58 7.90 -2.31
CA ILE A 272 -3.68 8.73 -2.79
C ILE A 272 -3.19 9.66 -3.89
N GLY A 273 -4.07 9.90 -4.85
CA GLY A 273 -3.94 10.96 -5.84
C GLY A 273 -5.00 12.01 -5.57
N VAL A 274 -4.61 13.27 -5.54
CA VAL A 274 -5.49 14.39 -5.20
C VAL A 274 -5.42 15.43 -6.30
N GLU A 275 -6.55 15.97 -6.71
CA GLU A 275 -6.67 17.17 -7.55
C GLU A 275 -7.77 18.07 -6.97
N SER A 276 -7.50 19.36 -6.86
CA SER A 276 -8.44 20.35 -6.30
C SER A 276 -8.97 19.97 -4.90
N GLU A 277 -8.12 19.29 -4.10
CA GLU A 277 -8.43 18.72 -2.77
C GLU A 277 -9.45 17.56 -2.79
N TYR A 278 -9.84 17.04 -3.99
CA TYR A 278 -10.57 15.79 -4.11
C TYR A 278 -9.63 14.61 -4.28
N ILE A 279 -9.93 13.52 -3.60
CA ILE A 279 -9.26 12.25 -3.85
C ILE A 279 -9.76 11.71 -5.20
N VAL A 280 -8.85 11.57 -6.16
CA VAL A 280 -9.16 11.08 -7.52
C VAL A 280 -8.56 9.70 -7.79
N GLY A 281 -7.80 9.17 -6.85
CA GLY A 281 -7.23 7.84 -6.92
C GLY A 281 -6.87 7.29 -5.56
N VAL A 282 -7.01 5.98 -5.39
CA VAL A 282 -6.68 5.23 -4.18
C VAL A 282 -5.95 3.94 -4.57
N GLY A 283 -4.88 3.60 -3.85
CA GLY A 283 -4.19 2.32 -4.00
C GLY A 283 -3.59 1.83 -2.68
N SER A 284 -3.66 0.53 -2.42
CA SER A 284 -2.96 -0.08 -1.29
C SER A 284 -1.81 -0.95 -1.76
N PHE A 285 -0.64 -0.74 -1.17
CA PHE A 285 0.60 -1.42 -1.54
C PHE A 285 1.24 -2.09 -0.32
N SER A 286 1.88 -3.22 -0.58
CA SER A 286 2.70 -3.90 0.42
C SER A 286 4.14 -3.39 0.49
N ASN A 287 4.52 -2.51 -0.44
CA ASN A 287 5.83 -1.90 -0.53
C ASN A 287 6.08 -0.96 0.65
N ARG A 288 7.27 -1.03 1.24
CA ARG A 288 7.66 -0.15 2.37
C ARG A 288 8.06 1.25 1.93
N THR A 289 8.39 1.41 0.65
CA THR A 289 8.82 2.65 0.00
C THR A 289 7.90 2.96 -1.17
N ASP A 290 7.82 4.22 -1.52
CA ASP A 290 6.87 4.72 -2.53
C ASP A 290 7.42 4.62 -3.96
N VAL A 291 8.73 4.36 -4.13
CA VAL A 291 9.42 4.29 -5.43
C VAL A 291 8.70 3.39 -6.45
N ASN A 292 8.28 2.19 -6.03
CA ASN A 292 7.68 1.20 -6.92
C ASN A 292 6.14 1.28 -6.98
N THR A 293 5.53 2.27 -6.31
CA THR A 293 4.07 2.37 -6.23
C THR A 293 3.47 3.28 -7.28
N LEU A 294 4.26 4.23 -7.82
CA LEU A 294 3.75 5.28 -8.71
C LEU A 294 3.16 4.71 -10.01
N ILE A 295 3.93 3.90 -10.73
CA ILE A 295 3.51 3.35 -12.03
C ILE A 295 2.23 2.52 -11.90
N PRO A 296 2.15 1.50 -11.03
CA PRO A 296 0.92 0.73 -10.87
C PRO A 296 -0.25 1.58 -10.36
N PHE A 297 0.01 2.64 -9.59
CA PHE A 297 -1.01 3.57 -9.14
C PHE A 297 -1.56 4.43 -10.28
N LEU A 298 -0.71 5.02 -11.12
CA LEU A 298 -1.13 5.79 -12.29
C LEU A 298 -1.88 4.92 -13.30
N ASN A 299 -1.39 3.70 -13.55
CA ASN A 299 -2.06 2.75 -14.43
C ASN A 299 -3.45 2.35 -13.90
N ARG A 300 -3.62 2.23 -12.58
CA ARG A 300 -4.91 1.94 -11.94
C ARG A 300 -5.91 3.08 -12.21
N ILE A 301 -5.52 4.32 -12.00
CA ILE A 301 -6.38 5.49 -12.29
C ILE A 301 -6.76 5.51 -13.78
N ARG A 302 -5.77 5.39 -14.67
CA ARG A 302 -5.99 5.39 -16.11
C ARG A 302 -6.95 4.29 -16.57
N LYS A 303 -6.82 3.09 -16.00
CA LYS A 303 -7.70 1.96 -16.33
C LYS A 303 -9.18 2.26 -16.09
N HIS A 304 -9.49 2.97 -15.00
CA HIS A 304 -10.86 3.25 -14.60
C HIS A 304 -11.44 4.53 -15.19
N THR A 305 -10.60 5.55 -15.40
CA THR A 305 -11.05 6.85 -15.91
C THR A 305 -10.86 6.99 -17.42
N ASN A 306 -10.09 6.11 -18.03
CA ASN A 306 -9.61 6.23 -19.42
C ASN A 306 -8.93 7.57 -19.71
N ARG A 307 -8.40 8.25 -18.68
CA ARG A 307 -7.75 9.55 -18.73
C ARG A 307 -6.37 9.48 -18.10
N LYS A 308 -5.50 10.42 -18.48
CA LYS A 308 -4.20 10.65 -17.83
C LYS A 308 -4.09 12.09 -17.36
N PHE A 309 -3.36 12.32 -16.31
CA PHE A 309 -3.05 13.67 -15.82
C PHE A 309 -1.90 14.27 -16.63
N GLU A 310 -1.93 15.56 -16.86
CA GLU A 310 -0.84 16.27 -17.56
C GLU A 310 0.41 16.36 -16.67
N ASN A 311 0.23 16.75 -15.41
CA ASN A 311 1.31 17.00 -14.48
C ASN A 311 1.24 16.01 -13.31
N ILE A 312 2.37 15.37 -12.99
CA ILE A 312 2.51 14.46 -11.84
C ILE A 312 3.43 15.09 -10.81
N ILE A 313 2.87 15.41 -9.65
CA ILE A 313 3.55 16.09 -8.55
C ILE A 313 3.70 15.12 -7.38
N ALA A 314 4.94 14.79 -6.99
CA ALA A 314 5.21 13.89 -5.89
C ALA A 314 6.47 14.27 -5.10
N ASP A 315 6.65 13.66 -3.94
CA ASP A 315 7.82 13.91 -3.11
C ASP A 315 9.07 13.14 -3.58
N ALA A 316 10.19 13.34 -2.90
CA ALA A 316 11.47 12.70 -3.22
C ALA A 316 11.46 11.17 -3.03
N GLY A 317 10.48 10.63 -2.33
CA GLY A 317 10.29 9.19 -2.14
C GLY A 317 9.94 8.45 -3.43
N TYR A 318 9.45 9.17 -4.45
CA TYR A 318 9.06 8.61 -5.75
C TYR A 318 10.15 8.73 -6.82
N GLU A 319 11.28 9.42 -6.55
CA GLU A 319 12.33 9.57 -7.55
C GLU A 319 12.96 8.23 -7.91
N SER A 320 12.84 7.83 -9.18
CA SER A 320 13.53 6.67 -9.76
C SER A 320 13.68 6.82 -11.26
N SER A 321 14.66 6.10 -11.84
CA SER A 321 14.84 6.06 -13.30
C SER A 321 13.60 5.52 -14.01
N GLU A 322 12.97 4.52 -13.42
CA GLU A 322 11.77 3.89 -13.93
C GLU A 322 10.59 4.87 -14.00
N ASN A 323 10.37 5.64 -12.94
CA ASN A 323 9.31 6.63 -12.91
C ASN A 323 9.55 7.77 -13.90
N TYR A 324 10.80 8.19 -14.10
CA TYR A 324 11.13 9.18 -15.12
C TYR A 324 10.84 8.68 -16.53
N LEU A 325 11.28 7.47 -16.87
CA LEU A 325 11.03 6.87 -18.18
C LEU A 325 9.53 6.67 -18.43
N TYR A 326 8.80 6.18 -17.43
CA TYR A 326 7.36 6.00 -17.55
C TYR A 326 6.62 7.31 -17.83
N LEU A 327 6.96 8.39 -17.13
CA LEU A 327 6.32 9.70 -17.33
C LEU A 327 6.68 10.28 -18.71
N GLU A 328 7.92 10.13 -19.15
CA GLU A 328 8.35 10.56 -20.51
C GLU A 328 7.61 9.77 -21.60
N GLU A 329 7.52 8.45 -21.50
CA GLU A 329 6.80 7.58 -22.47
C GLU A 329 5.29 7.89 -22.53
N ASN A 330 4.72 8.35 -21.42
CA ASN A 330 3.30 8.71 -21.35
C ASN A 330 3.05 10.21 -21.62
N GLU A 331 4.08 10.98 -21.97
CA GLU A 331 3.98 12.43 -22.24
C GLU A 331 3.40 13.20 -21.06
N GLN A 332 3.78 12.83 -19.83
CA GLN A 332 3.35 13.46 -18.59
C GLN A 332 4.49 14.31 -18.01
N ASN A 333 4.20 15.54 -17.63
CA ASN A 333 5.18 16.42 -17.01
C ASN A 333 5.54 15.94 -15.61
N CYS A 334 6.83 15.83 -15.35
CA CYS A 334 7.38 15.31 -14.10
C CYS A 334 7.72 16.45 -13.13
N PHE A 335 7.02 16.53 -12.00
CA PHE A 335 7.31 17.41 -10.86
C PHE A 335 7.65 16.61 -9.61
N ILE A 336 8.40 15.50 -9.77
CA ILE A 336 8.90 14.70 -8.65
C ILE A 336 10.14 15.37 -8.08
N LYS A 337 10.11 15.72 -6.79
CA LYS A 337 11.24 16.37 -6.12
C LYS A 337 12.46 15.43 -6.11
N PRO A 338 13.64 15.83 -6.64
CA PRO A 338 14.84 14.99 -6.57
C PRO A 338 15.29 14.71 -5.13
N GLN A 339 15.80 13.51 -4.86
CA GLN A 339 16.26 13.11 -3.51
C GLN A 339 17.38 13.98 -2.96
N ASN A 340 18.22 14.54 -3.83
CA ASN A 340 19.31 15.43 -3.45
C ASN A 340 18.93 16.94 -3.46
N TYR A 341 17.67 17.29 -3.72
CA TYR A 341 17.21 18.68 -3.90
C TYR A 341 17.65 19.62 -2.77
N GLU A 342 17.38 19.25 -1.52
CA GLU A 342 17.73 20.07 -0.36
C GLU A 342 19.25 20.14 -0.11
N ILE A 343 19.94 19.04 -0.42
CA ILE A 343 21.39 18.93 -0.22
C ILE A 343 22.12 19.66 -1.34
N SER A 344 21.71 19.51 -2.58
CA SER A 344 22.34 20.14 -3.75
C SER A 344 22.25 21.66 -3.72
N ASN A 345 21.20 22.21 -3.08
CA ASN A 345 21.03 23.65 -2.92
C ASN A 345 21.91 24.28 -1.82
N LYS A 346 22.48 23.49 -0.91
CA LYS A 346 23.38 23.99 0.11
C LYS A 346 24.71 24.45 -0.50
N LYS A 347 25.21 25.61 -0.08
CA LYS A 347 26.53 26.15 -0.52
C LYS A 347 27.65 25.11 -0.35
N SER A 348 27.64 24.37 0.76
CA SER A 348 28.62 23.31 1.04
C SER A 348 28.58 22.14 0.04
N CYS A 349 27.43 21.80 -0.51
CA CYS A 349 27.30 20.75 -1.51
C CYS A 349 27.69 21.24 -2.91
N LYS A 350 27.25 22.45 -3.30
CA LYS A 350 27.66 23.10 -4.56
C LYS A 350 29.17 23.27 -4.63
N ALA A 351 29.83 23.56 -3.51
CA ALA A 351 31.26 23.69 -3.40
C ALA A 351 32.01 22.34 -3.23
N ASN A 352 31.32 21.22 -3.07
CA ASN A 352 31.96 19.93 -2.85
C ASN A 352 32.42 19.30 -4.17
N PRO A 353 33.72 19.33 -4.51
CA PRO A 353 34.22 18.83 -5.79
C PRO A 353 34.22 17.29 -5.88
N TYR A 354 33.90 16.59 -4.76
CA TYR A 354 33.94 15.13 -4.69
C TYR A 354 32.61 14.47 -5.07
N THR A 355 31.53 15.22 -5.34
CA THR A 355 30.29 14.68 -5.86
C THR A 355 30.40 14.42 -7.36
N VAL A 356 29.70 13.43 -7.89
CA VAL A 356 29.77 13.05 -9.32
C VAL A 356 29.32 14.20 -10.20
N GLU A 357 28.29 14.90 -9.77
CA GLU A 357 27.69 16.04 -10.46
C GLU A 357 28.68 17.20 -10.64
N ASN A 358 29.68 17.29 -9.75
CA ASN A 358 30.71 18.34 -9.78
C ASN A 358 32.03 17.86 -10.39
N MET A 359 32.10 16.60 -10.85
CA MET A 359 33.29 16.06 -11.55
C MET A 359 33.19 16.31 -13.06
N GLU A 360 34.30 16.68 -13.66
CA GLU A 360 34.41 16.80 -15.10
C GLU A 360 34.26 15.42 -15.76
N TYR A 361 33.38 15.32 -16.76
CA TYR A 361 33.20 14.12 -17.57
C TYR A 361 33.75 14.27 -18.97
N ASN A 362 34.66 13.38 -19.34
CA ASN A 362 35.21 13.32 -20.66
C ASN A 362 34.44 12.29 -21.51
N SER A 363 33.53 12.78 -22.36
CA SER A 363 32.68 11.94 -23.20
C SER A 363 33.45 11.15 -24.26
N LYS A 364 34.58 11.68 -24.78
CA LYS A 364 35.38 10.98 -25.78
C LYS A 364 36.08 9.73 -25.24
N LYS A 365 36.40 9.69 -23.94
CA LYS A 365 37.15 8.61 -23.28
C LYS A 365 36.29 7.85 -22.26
N ASP A 366 35.04 8.22 -22.10
CA ASP A 366 34.10 7.69 -21.11
C ASP A 366 34.75 7.59 -19.70
N GLU A 367 35.27 8.73 -19.21
CA GLU A 367 35.97 8.81 -17.93
C GLU A 367 35.60 10.09 -17.16
N TYR A 368 35.51 9.97 -15.82
CA TYR A 368 35.36 11.12 -14.93
C TYR A 368 36.73 11.57 -14.40
N ILE A 369 36.92 12.86 -14.26
CA ILE A 369 38.13 13.44 -13.69
C ILE A 369 37.86 13.82 -12.23
N CYS A 370 38.56 13.20 -11.28
CA CYS A 370 38.40 13.52 -9.88
C CYS A 370 39.12 14.84 -9.50
N PRO A 371 38.78 15.47 -8.35
CA PRO A 371 39.40 16.73 -7.95
C PRO A 371 40.93 16.73 -7.80
N ASN A 372 41.54 15.56 -7.74
CA ASN A 372 43.00 15.39 -7.74
C ASN A 372 43.57 15.10 -9.14
N GLY A 373 42.83 15.43 -10.20
CA GLY A 373 43.24 15.24 -11.59
C GLY A 373 43.33 13.78 -12.06
N ARG A 374 42.90 12.81 -11.23
CA ARG A 374 42.98 11.39 -11.58
C ARG A 374 41.73 10.94 -12.31
N LYS A 375 41.88 10.02 -13.25
CA LYS A 375 40.81 9.51 -14.10
C LYS A 375 40.11 8.33 -13.44
N LEU A 376 38.80 8.43 -13.32
CA LEU A 376 37.91 7.34 -12.96
C LEU A 376 37.43 6.71 -14.29
N LYS A 377 38.01 5.58 -14.64
CA LYS A 377 37.72 4.90 -15.91
C LYS A 377 36.50 3.99 -15.75
N PHE A 378 35.77 3.81 -16.85
CA PHE A 378 34.71 2.81 -16.93
C PHE A 378 35.25 1.41 -16.53
N LYS A 379 34.55 0.71 -15.68
CA LYS A 379 34.90 -0.63 -15.22
C LYS A 379 33.88 -1.67 -15.67
N ARG A 380 32.60 -1.38 -15.49
CA ARG A 380 31.51 -2.29 -15.85
C ARG A 380 30.20 -1.54 -15.93
N GLU A 381 29.26 -2.16 -16.61
CA GLU A 381 27.87 -1.80 -16.62
C GLU A 381 27.04 -2.92 -15.97
N SER A 382 26.02 -2.56 -15.24
CA SER A 382 25.07 -3.49 -14.64
C SER A 382 23.68 -3.09 -15.07
N THR A 383 22.99 -3.97 -15.75
CA THR A 383 21.59 -3.81 -16.13
C THR A 383 20.70 -4.56 -15.15
N LYS A 384 19.57 -3.97 -14.83
CA LYS A 384 18.54 -4.56 -13.99
C LYS A 384 17.17 -4.28 -14.60
N THR A 385 16.37 -5.33 -14.81
CA THR A 385 14.97 -5.17 -15.17
C THR A 385 14.15 -5.00 -13.88
N THR A 386 13.30 -3.98 -13.84
CA THR A 386 12.41 -3.67 -12.73
C THR A 386 11.16 -4.54 -12.76
N GLU A 387 10.37 -4.51 -11.69
CA GLU A 387 9.09 -5.24 -11.62
C GLU A 387 8.06 -4.74 -12.66
N ASN A 388 8.17 -3.48 -13.09
CA ASN A 388 7.30 -2.90 -14.11
C ASN A 388 7.85 -3.05 -15.54
N GLY A 389 8.94 -3.81 -15.74
CA GLY A 389 9.50 -4.16 -17.04
C GLY A 389 10.54 -3.20 -17.59
N TYR A 390 10.92 -2.14 -16.86
CA TYR A 390 11.95 -1.19 -17.30
C TYR A 390 13.35 -1.74 -17.10
N THR A 391 14.18 -1.65 -18.13
CA THR A 391 15.60 -2.03 -18.06
C THR A 391 16.44 -0.81 -17.69
N ILE A 392 17.00 -0.81 -16.51
CA ILE A 392 17.80 0.28 -15.96
C ILE A 392 19.27 -0.12 -16.01
N SER A 393 20.09 0.70 -16.68
CA SER A 393 21.54 0.55 -16.72
C SER A 393 22.23 1.46 -15.70
N THR A 394 23.25 0.91 -15.04
CA THR A 394 24.12 1.64 -14.12
C THR A 394 25.58 1.39 -14.50
N LYS A 395 26.28 2.43 -14.86
CA LYS A 395 27.71 2.41 -15.17
C LYS A 395 28.54 2.63 -13.90
N TYR A 396 29.64 1.92 -13.80
CA TYR A 396 30.56 1.99 -12.67
C TYR A 396 31.92 2.50 -13.15
N TYR A 397 32.40 3.58 -12.56
CA TYR A 397 33.70 4.17 -12.84
C TYR A 397 34.57 4.10 -11.59
N SER A 398 35.83 3.73 -11.73
CA SER A 398 36.74 3.68 -10.60
C SER A 398 38.19 4.02 -10.96
N ASN A 399 38.95 4.39 -9.95
CA ASN A 399 40.39 4.57 -10.03
C ASN A 399 41.06 3.74 -8.93
N ASP A 400 41.96 2.85 -9.31
CA ASP A 400 42.60 1.90 -8.42
C ASP A 400 43.78 2.54 -7.62
N LYS A 401 44.18 3.77 -7.95
CA LYS A 401 45.30 4.49 -7.33
C LYS A 401 44.88 5.49 -6.23
N CYS A 402 43.76 5.22 -5.52
CA CYS A 402 43.27 6.11 -4.47
C CYS A 402 43.91 5.92 -3.10
N GLY A 403 44.63 4.82 -2.86
CA GLY A 403 45.16 4.44 -1.54
C GLY A 403 46.08 5.49 -0.90
N ARG A 404 46.93 6.15 -1.69
CA ARG A 404 47.86 7.23 -1.25
C ARG A 404 47.39 8.62 -1.73
N CYS A 405 46.10 8.85 -1.81
CA CYS A 405 45.54 10.12 -2.27
C CYS A 405 45.43 11.09 -1.08
N PRO A 406 45.93 12.35 -1.18
CA PRO A 406 45.82 13.35 -0.10
C PRO A 406 44.37 13.74 0.17
N HIS A 407 43.46 13.55 -0.79
CA HIS A 407 42.04 13.85 -0.66
C HIS A 407 41.19 12.66 -0.20
N ARG A 408 41.81 11.51 0.14
CA ARG A 408 41.09 10.27 0.42
C ARG A 408 40.00 10.43 1.46
N ASP A 409 40.33 11.00 2.63
CA ASP A 409 39.43 11.10 3.78
C ASP A 409 38.22 12.02 3.51
N LYS A 410 38.41 13.03 2.65
CA LYS A 410 37.34 13.94 2.21
C LYS A 410 36.52 13.37 1.04
N CYS A 411 37.12 12.44 0.27
CA CYS A 411 36.54 11.94 -0.98
C CYS A 411 35.66 10.71 -0.79
N HIS A 412 36.11 9.69 -0.03
CA HIS A 412 35.35 8.47 0.17
C HIS A 412 35.74 7.70 1.43
N LYS A 413 34.77 6.95 1.98
CA LYS A 413 34.95 6.05 3.13
C LYS A 413 35.00 4.56 2.74
N SER A 414 35.39 4.25 1.49
CA SER A 414 35.40 2.87 0.99
C SER A 414 36.46 2.02 1.69
N LYS A 415 36.07 0.83 2.14
CA LYS A 415 36.98 -0.18 2.72
C LYS A 415 37.94 -0.78 1.67
N THR A 416 37.59 -0.73 0.39
CA THR A 416 38.39 -1.27 -0.73
C THR A 416 39.61 -0.39 -1.08
N GLY A 417 39.75 0.77 -0.45
CA GLY A 417 40.88 1.67 -0.69
C GLY A 417 40.83 2.49 -1.97
N TYR A 418 39.80 2.30 -2.81
CA TYR A 418 39.59 3.08 -4.03
C TYR A 418 38.16 3.58 -4.13
N ARG A 419 37.99 4.68 -4.90
CA ARG A 419 36.68 5.26 -5.16
C ARG A 419 36.02 4.59 -6.35
N THR A 420 34.78 4.13 -6.15
CA THR A 420 33.87 3.76 -7.23
C THR A 420 32.71 4.74 -7.27
N VAL A 421 32.43 5.24 -8.45
CA VAL A 421 31.31 6.11 -8.75
C VAL A 421 30.28 5.31 -9.54
N ARG A 422 29.03 5.40 -9.13
CA ARG A 422 27.89 4.78 -9.82
C ARG A 422 27.12 5.85 -10.53
N VAL A 423 26.88 5.65 -11.80
CA VAL A 423 26.23 6.61 -12.67
C VAL A 423 25.04 5.95 -13.35
N ASN A 424 23.87 6.49 -13.09
CA ASN A 424 22.65 6.13 -13.79
C ASN A 424 22.36 7.23 -14.82
N GLN A 425 22.41 6.84 -16.10
CA GLN A 425 22.29 7.80 -17.20
C GLN A 425 20.92 8.48 -17.19
N VAL A 426 19.84 7.72 -16.96
CA VAL A 426 18.47 8.25 -16.91
C VAL A 426 18.33 9.35 -15.83
N ILE A 427 18.87 9.09 -14.63
CA ILE A 427 18.84 10.10 -13.54
C ILE A 427 19.63 11.35 -13.93
N LEU A 428 20.79 11.20 -14.57
CA LEU A 428 21.60 12.35 -14.99
C LEU A 428 20.91 13.21 -16.05
N GLU A 429 20.19 12.60 -16.97
CA GLU A 429 19.50 13.30 -18.05
C GLU A 429 18.20 13.97 -17.60
N HIS A 430 17.42 13.29 -16.74
CA HIS A 430 16.09 13.78 -16.34
C HIS A 430 16.14 14.76 -15.17
N ARG A 431 17.04 14.55 -14.21
CA ARG A 431 17.11 15.40 -13.01
C ARG A 431 17.30 16.90 -13.30
N PRO A 432 18.16 17.34 -14.24
CA PRO A 432 18.26 18.76 -14.60
C PRO A 432 16.94 19.29 -15.17
N LYS A 433 16.28 18.57 -16.07
CA LYS A 433 14.98 18.96 -16.66
C LYS A 433 13.91 19.12 -15.59
N VAL A 434 13.85 18.15 -14.66
CA VAL A 434 12.91 18.21 -13.52
C VAL A 434 13.23 19.37 -12.58
N LEU A 435 14.50 19.66 -12.33
CA LEU A 435 14.89 20.79 -11.50
C LEU A 435 14.51 22.12 -12.17
N GLU A 436 14.68 22.26 -13.46
CA GLU A 436 14.25 23.43 -14.22
C GLU A 436 12.72 23.60 -14.11
N ALA A 437 11.96 22.54 -14.36
CA ALA A 437 10.50 22.52 -14.21
C ALA A 437 10.06 22.92 -12.80
N LEU A 438 10.69 22.38 -11.74
CA LEU A 438 10.37 22.68 -10.34
C LEU A 438 10.75 24.10 -9.89
N THR A 439 11.66 24.76 -10.59
CA THR A 439 12.08 26.14 -10.28
C THR A 439 11.35 27.19 -11.10
N SER A 440 10.59 26.80 -12.12
CA SER A 440 9.67 27.69 -12.83
C SER A 440 8.57 28.23 -11.87
N GLU A 441 7.89 29.29 -12.24
CA GLU A 441 6.76 29.84 -11.47
C GLU A 441 5.67 28.79 -11.25
N GLU A 442 5.29 28.07 -12.30
CA GLU A 442 4.30 26.98 -12.21
C GLU A 442 4.80 25.86 -11.28
N GLY A 443 6.04 25.39 -11.46
CA GLY A 443 6.61 24.33 -10.63
C GLY A 443 6.76 24.72 -9.17
N ALA A 444 7.09 25.98 -8.88
CA ALA A 444 7.13 26.49 -7.52
C ALA A 444 5.75 26.51 -6.87
N LEU A 445 4.72 26.93 -7.60
CA LEU A 445 3.33 26.90 -7.16
C LEU A 445 2.83 25.46 -6.94
N LEU A 446 3.07 24.55 -7.89
CA LEU A 446 2.68 23.15 -7.77
C LEU A 446 3.35 22.47 -6.56
N ARG A 447 4.63 22.73 -6.33
CA ARG A 447 5.37 22.22 -5.17
C ARG A 447 4.80 22.74 -3.84
N MET A 448 4.44 24.01 -3.76
CA MET A 448 3.81 24.61 -2.58
C MET A 448 2.42 24.00 -2.36
N ASN A 449 1.65 23.86 -3.42
CA ASN A 449 0.30 23.29 -3.35
C ASN A 449 0.30 21.81 -2.95
N ARG A 450 1.37 21.05 -3.22
CA ARG A 450 1.43 19.64 -2.84
C ARG A 450 1.17 19.44 -1.34
N SER A 451 1.78 20.25 -0.47
CA SER A 451 1.54 20.12 0.98
C SER A 451 0.10 20.44 1.35
N ILE A 452 -0.51 21.43 0.72
CA ILE A 452 -1.91 21.80 0.99
C ILE A 452 -2.85 20.69 0.51
N GLN A 453 -2.64 20.17 -0.70
CA GLN A 453 -3.51 19.19 -1.33
C GLN A 453 -3.47 17.84 -0.61
N VAL A 454 -2.30 17.26 -0.44
CA VAL A 454 -2.19 15.87 0.03
C VAL A 454 -2.01 15.79 1.54
N GLU A 455 -1.14 16.62 2.13
CA GLU A 455 -0.94 16.64 3.58
C GLU A 455 -2.23 17.09 4.29
N GLY A 456 -2.99 18.03 3.68
CA GLY A 456 -4.31 18.43 4.16
C GLY A 456 -5.29 17.26 4.23
N VAL A 457 -5.39 16.45 3.17
CA VAL A 457 -6.25 15.26 3.14
C VAL A 457 -5.82 14.25 4.21
N PHE A 458 -4.53 13.98 4.35
CA PHE A 458 -4.05 13.07 5.40
C PHE A 458 -4.23 13.63 6.80
N GLY A 459 -4.13 14.94 6.98
CA GLY A 459 -4.43 15.63 8.24
C GLY A 459 -5.88 15.39 8.65
N VAL A 460 -6.83 15.69 7.77
CA VAL A 460 -8.27 15.44 8.01
C VAL A 460 -8.52 13.97 8.33
N LEU A 461 -7.94 13.05 7.55
CA LEU A 461 -8.14 11.61 7.74
C LEU A 461 -7.64 11.11 9.09
N LYS A 462 -6.45 11.55 9.53
CA LYS A 462 -5.83 11.04 10.75
C LYS A 462 -6.24 11.79 12.01
N GLU A 463 -6.44 13.11 11.92
CA GLU A 463 -6.76 13.95 13.07
C GLU A 463 -8.28 14.13 13.23
N ASP A 464 -8.97 14.62 12.20
CA ASP A 464 -10.41 14.91 12.31
C ASP A 464 -11.25 13.63 12.28
N TYR A 465 -10.90 12.67 11.42
CA TYR A 465 -11.57 11.37 11.36
C TYR A 465 -11.02 10.37 12.37
N GLY A 466 -9.84 10.60 12.92
CA GLY A 466 -9.18 9.69 13.85
C GLY A 466 -8.83 8.32 13.23
N PHE A 467 -8.77 8.25 11.88
CA PHE A 467 -8.55 6.99 11.17
C PHE A 467 -7.06 6.65 11.07
N ARG A 468 -6.51 6.09 12.14
CA ARG A 468 -5.09 5.70 12.24
C ARG A 468 -4.84 4.22 12.09
N ARG A 469 -5.90 3.40 12.12
CA ARG A 469 -5.84 1.94 12.04
C ARG A 469 -7.06 1.39 11.33
N PHE A 470 -6.84 0.40 10.47
CA PHE A 470 -7.93 -0.33 9.82
C PHE A 470 -8.76 -1.15 10.81
N LEU A 471 -10.02 -1.39 10.48
CA LEU A 471 -10.95 -2.18 11.29
C LEU A 471 -11.19 -3.58 10.71
N THR A 472 -10.70 -3.84 9.50
CA THR A 472 -10.81 -5.11 8.77
C THR A 472 -9.43 -5.68 8.45
N ARG A 473 -9.39 -6.89 7.90
CA ARG A 473 -8.17 -7.58 7.47
C ARG A 473 -8.24 -7.94 6.00
N GLY A 474 -7.06 -8.09 5.39
CA GLY A 474 -6.90 -8.45 3.99
C GLY A 474 -7.01 -7.25 3.06
N LYS A 475 -6.16 -7.23 2.04
CA LYS A 475 -5.98 -6.11 1.10
C LYS A 475 -7.31 -5.61 0.52
N LYS A 476 -8.18 -6.52 0.06
CA LYS A 476 -9.47 -6.19 -0.55
C LYS A 476 -10.39 -5.41 0.41
N ASN A 477 -10.49 -5.85 1.66
CA ASN A 477 -11.30 -5.16 2.67
C ASN A 477 -10.71 -3.82 3.09
N ILE A 478 -9.38 -3.72 3.13
CA ILE A 478 -8.65 -2.48 3.40
C ILE A 478 -8.94 -1.44 2.31
N GLU A 479 -8.85 -1.84 1.04
CA GLU A 479 -9.20 -0.97 -0.08
C GLU A 479 -10.66 -0.52 -0.02
N THR A 480 -11.59 -1.44 0.28
CA THR A 480 -13.01 -1.10 0.48
C THR A 480 -13.20 -0.04 1.56
N GLN A 481 -12.53 -0.18 2.70
CA GLN A 481 -12.60 0.84 3.76
C GLN A 481 -12.03 2.18 3.29
N PHE A 482 -10.93 2.15 2.55
CA PHE A 482 -10.30 3.40 2.12
C PHE A 482 -11.08 4.10 1.01
N PHE A 483 -11.70 3.37 0.09
CA PHE A 483 -12.62 3.95 -0.88
C PHE A 483 -13.84 4.60 -0.22
N LEU A 484 -14.41 3.99 0.82
CA LEU A 484 -15.49 4.61 1.60
C LEU A 484 -15.04 5.90 2.29
N LEU A 485 -13.81 5.95 2.82
CA LEU A 485 -13.22 7.18 3.36
C LEU A 485 -13.05 8.25 2.27
N ALA A 486 -12.57 7.84 1.08
CA ALA A 486 -12.42 8.75 -0.05
C ALA A 486 -13.78 9.32 -0.53
N PHE A 487 -14.83 8.48 -0.57
CA PHE A 487 -16.19 8.95 -0.82
C PHE A 487 -16.62 10.00 0.20
N ALA A 488 -16.46 9.70 1.50
CA ALA A 488 -16.88 10.60 2.56
C ALA A 488 -16.17 11.96 2.49
N LEU A 489 -14.85 11.96 2.32
CA LEU A 489 -14.05 13.18 2.21
C LEU A 489 -14.44 14.00 0.98
N ASN A 490 -14.62 13.35 -0.18
CA ASN A 490 -15.04 14.03 -1.40
C ASN A 490 -16.44 14.62 -1.29
N ILE A 491 -17.38 13.91 -0.66
CA ILE A 491 -18.75 14.40 -0.43
C ILE A 491 -18.73 15.61 0.51
N GLU A 492 -18.03 15.56 1.64
CA GLU A 492 -17.89 16.70 2.55
C GLU A 492 -17.29 17.91 1.83
N LYS A 493 -16.26 17.68 1.01
CA LYS A 493 -15.64 18.73 0.22
C LYS A 493 -16.62 19.35 -0.77
N LEU A 494 -17.33 18.54 -1.53
CA LEU A 494 -18.31 18.97 -2.51
C LEU A 494 -19.43 19.78 -1.84
N CYS A 495 -19.98 19.29 -0.71
CA CYS A 495 -21.00 20.01 0.05
C CYS A 495 -20.52 21.38 0.52
N ASN A 496 -19.29 21.45 1.06
CA ASN A 496 -18.71 22.69 1.54
C ASN A 496 -18.49 23.70 0.39
N ARG A 497 -18.07 23.22 -0.78
CA ARG A 497 -17.90 24.08 -1.97
C ARG A 497 -19.26 24.55 -2.51
N THR A 498 -20.24 23.67 -2.55
CA THR A 498 -21.63 24.04 -2.93
C THR A 498 -22.20 25.13 -2.03
N LYS A 499 -22.09 24.94 -0.69
CA LYS A 499 -22.57 25.93 0.29
C LYS A 499 -21.88 27.31 0.16
N LYS A 500 -20.62 27.32 -0.30
CA LYS A 500 -19.84 28.56 -0.49
C LYS A 500 -19.94 29.13 -1.91
N GLY A 501 -20.76 28.54 -2.81
CA GLY A 501 -20.85 28.95 -4.20
C GLY A 501 -19.55 28.87 -4.99
N ARG A 502 -18.69 27.88 -4.69
CA ARG A 502 -17.34 27.74 -5.27
C ARG A 502 -17.20 26.54 -6.22
N ILE A 503 -18.30 26.01 -6.71
CA ILE A 503 -18.30 24.91 -7.68
C ILE A 503 -17.64 25.36 -8.98
N GLY A 504 -16.73 24.54 -9.53
CA GLY A 504 -16.01 24.79 -10.78
C GLY A 504 -14.93 25.87 -10.71
N LEU A 505 -14.71 26.50 -9.54
CA LEU A 505 -13.67 27.52 -9.38
C LEU A 505 -12.33 26.87 -9.03
N ASP A 506 -11.26 27.36 -9.66
CA ASP A 506 -9.89 26.96 -9.33
C ASP A 506 -9.53 27.43 -7.91
N LEU A 507 -8.88 26.55 -7.14
CA LEU A 507 -8.48 26.86 -5.77
C LEU A 507 -7.25 27.78 -5.71
N PHE A 508 -6.38 27.67 -6.69
CA PHE A 508 -5.11 28.40 -6.76
C PHE A 508 -4.88 28.84 -8.20
N THR A 509 -5.22 30.07 -8.51
CA THR A 509 -4.85 30.72 -9.77
C THR A 509 -3.53 31.44 -9.59
N LEU A 510 -2.60 31.31 -10.55
CA LEU A 510 -1.56 32.30 -10.73
C LEU A 510 -2.28 33.61 -11.04
N ASN A 511 -2.15 34.60 -10.16
CA ASN A 511 -2.59 35.94 -10.51
C ASN A 511 -1.84 36.33 -11.78
N ALA A 512 -2.57 36.51 -12.86
CA ALA A 512 -2.03 37.13 -14.06
C ALA A 512 -1.59 38.53 -13.65
N SER A 513 -0.26 38.71 -13.45
CA SER A 513 0.37 40.00 -13.23
C SER A 513 0.35 40.82 -14.49
#